data_5727b440b5863572cbf847cd00a4ce98
#
_entry.id   5727b440b5863572cbf847cd00a4ce98
#
_cell.length_a   1.000
_cell.length_b   1.000
_cell.length_c   1.000
_cell.angle_alpha   90.00
_cell.angle_beta   90.00
_cell.angle_gamma   90.00
#
_symmetry.space_group_name_H-M   'P 1'
#
loop_
_entity.id
_entity.type
_entity.pdbx_description
1 polymer ?
#
loop_
_entity_poly.entity_id
_entity_poly.type
_entity_poly.pdbx_seq_one_letter_code
_entity_poly.pdbx_strand_id
1 'polypeptide(L)'
;YRSRHETLIERTLSKTVQSPHGELMLHAYTDCTSNEVHLVLTKGDIRPDRETLVRVHEPLSVVDFLDPGGGRHTFPLNVAQAALARVEAGVIVLLHRPESGQDLLAILREPVAAKRPATRWDPRTYGIGAQILRDLGVGKMRLLSSPRRMPSVTGFDLEVTGHIATPADLERL
;
A
#
# COMPACT_ATOMS: atom_id res chain seq x y z
N TYR A 1 2.44 15.76 -23.12
CA TYR A 1 1.82 14.44 -23.23
C TYR A 1 2.75 13.32 -22.80
N ARG A 2 4.01 13.38 -23.16
CA ARG A 2 5.01 12.42 -22.71
C ARG A 2 5.27 12.51 -21.22
N SER A 3 5.06 13.67 -20.62
CA SER A 3 5.25 13.88 -19.19
C SER A 3 4.28 13.09 -18.32
N ARG A 4 3.13 12.66 -18.86
CA ARG A 4 2.16 11.86 -18.12
C ARG A 4 2.67 10.47 -17.80
N HIS A 5 3.66 9.99 -18.53
CA HIS A 5 4.18 8.63 -18.41
C HIS A 5 5.65 8.63 -17.99
N GLU A 6 6.10 9.75 -17.45
CA GLU A 6 7.45 9.79 -16.90
C GLU A 6 7.57 8.74 -15.79
N THR A 7 8.55 7.86 -15.96
CA THR A 7 8.77 6.78 -14.99
C THR A 7 9.47 7.35 -13.76
N LEU A 8 8.73 7.38 -12.66
CA LEU A 8 9.22 7.89 -11.39
C LEU A 8 9.88 6.81 -10.53
N ILE A 9 9.64 5.54 -10.86
CA ILE A 9 10.09 4.41 -10.04
C ILE A 9 10.82 3.37 -10.87
N GLU A 10 11.71 2.64 -10.21
CA GLU A 10 12.42 1.52 -10.77
C GLU A 10 12.35 0.33 -9.82
N ARG A 11 11.99 -0.85 -10.34
CA ARG A 11 12.04 -2.08 -9.56
C ARG A 11 13.50 -2.50 -9.41
N THR A 12 14.05 -2.32 -8.21
CA THR A 12 15.46 -2.54 -7.95
C THR A 12 15.77 -3.96 -7.53
N LEU A 13 14.86 -4.59 -6.77
CA LEU A 13 15.09 -5.90 -6.17
C LEU A 13 13.77 -6.63 -5.97
N SER A 14 13.80 -7.93 -6.15
CA SER A 14 12.68 -8.82 -5.80
C SER A 14 13.21 -10.08 -5.12
N LYS A 15 12.53 -10.51 -4.07
CA LYS A 15 12.89 -11.74 -3.36
C LYS A 15 11.67 -12.37 -2.70
N THR A 16 11.74 -13.68 -2.50
CA THR A 16 10.74 -14.40 -1.71
C THR A 16 10.98 -14.18 -0.22
N VAL A 17 9.90 -13.96 0.52
CA VAL A 17 9.95 -13.82 1.98
C VAL A 17 8.93 -14.74 2.63
N GLN A 18 9.22 -15.16 3.86
CA GLN A 18 8.30 -15.97 4.65
C GLN A 18 7.56 -15.07 5.63
N SER A 19 6.25 -15.05 5.56
CA SER A 19 5.40 -14.31 6.49
C SER A 19 4.65 -15.29 7.39
N PRO A 20 4.06 -14.81 8.50
CA PRO A 20 3.18 -15.66 9.32
C PRO A 20 1.99 -16.22 8.56
N HIS A 21 1.65 -15.64 7.42
CA HIS A 21 0.50 -16.04 6.59
C HIS A 21 0.94 -16.77 5.31
N GLY A 22 2.18 -17.21 5.23
CA GLY A 22 2.73 -17.95 4.10
C GLY A 22 3.78 -17.18 3.32
N GLU A 23 4.16 -17.76 2.19
CA GLU A 23 5.18 -17.20 1.32
C GLU A 23 4.65 -16.03 0.50
N LEU A 24 5.39 -14.93 0.48
CA LEU A 24 5.08 -13.75 -0.31
C LEU A 24 6.31 -13.32 -1.11
N MET A 25 6.09 -12.54 -2.16
CA MET A 25 7.17 -11.85 -2.86
C MET A 25 7.32 -10.44 -2.30
N LEU A 26 8.54 -10.06 -2.02
CA LEU A 26 8.89 -8.70 -1.64
C LEU A 26 9.61 -8.02 -2.80
N HIS A 27 9.11 -6.86 -3.20
CA HIS A 27 9.74 -6.03 -4.22
C HIS A 27 10.19 -4.71 -3.60
N ALA A 28 11.36 -4.25 -4.00
CA ALA A 28 11.85 -2.92 -3.65
C ALA A 28 11.80 -2.02 -4.88
N TYR A 29 11.15 -0.88 -4.76
CA TYR A 29 11.06 0.14 -5.79
C TYR A 29 11.80 1.39 -5.35
N THR A 30 12.69 1.88 -6.20
CA THR A 30 13.41 3.11 -5.94
C THR A 30 12.72 4.27 -6.64
N ASP A 31 12.46 5.35 -5.90
CA ASP A 31 12.02 6.61 -6.47
C ASP A 31 13.21 7.27 -7.15
N CYS A 32 13.12 7.45 -8.47
CA CYS A 32 14.23 7.97 -9.27
C CYS A 32 14.58 9.42 -8.95
N THR A 33 13.70 10.15 -8.30
CA THR A 33 13.92 11.57 -7.95
C THR A 33 14.55 11.74 -6.57
N SER A 34 14.00 11.04 -5.56
CA SER A 34 14.43 11.19 -4.17
C SER A 34 15.41 10.13 -3.71
N ASN A 35 15.58 9.04 -4.47
CA ASN A 35 16.30 7.83 -4.08
C ASN A 35 15.71 7.11 -2.86
N GLU A 36 14.48 7.47 -2.47
CA GLU A 36 13.75 6.73 -1.45
C GLU A 36 13.33 5.37 -1.99
N VAL A 37 13.27 4.38 -1.11
CA VAL A 37 12.89 3.02 -1.48
C VAL A 37 11.54 2.69 -0.85
N HIS A 38 10.61 2.26 -1.69
CA HIS A 38 9.32 1.76 -1.26
C HIS A 38 9.30 0.24 -1.37
N LEU A 39 8.57 -0.40 -0.47
CA LEU A 39 8.48 -1.85 -0.42
C LEU A 39 7.08 -2.31 -0.82
N VAL A 40 7.01 -3.48 -1.46
CA VAL A 40 5.73 -4.04 -1.88
C VAL A 40 5.73 -5.54 -1.60
N LEU A 41 4.67 -6.01 -0.97
CA LEU A 41 4.40 -7.43 -0.81
C LEU A 41 3.36 -7.86 -1.83
N THR A 42 3.61 -8.96 -2.52
CA THR A 42 2.67 -9.50 -3.50
C THR A 42 2.40 -10.97 -3.26
N LYS A 43 1.20 -11.39 -3.61
CA LYS A 43 0.79 -12.78 -3.62
C LYS A 43 0.10 -13.11 -4.94
N GLY A 44 0.42 -14.27 -5.47
CA GLY A 44 -0.30 -14.84 -6.61
C GLY A 44 0.10 -14.26 -7.95
N ASP A 45 -0.67 -14.64 -8.96
CA ASP A 45 -0.48 -14.21 -10.35
C ASP A 45 -1.29 -12.93 -10.60
N ILE A 46 -0.59 -11.82 -10.67
CA ILE A 46 -1.20 -10.50 -10.84
C ILE A 46 -1.30 -10.20 -12.33
N ARG A 47 -2.54 -9.97 -12.80
CA ARG A 47 -2.85 -9.72 -14.22
C ARG A 47 -3.84 -8.57 -14.36
N PRO A 48 -3.76 -7.80 -15.48
CA PRO A 48 -4.67 -6.66 -15.70
C PRO A 48 -6.14 -7.06 -15.86
N ASP A 49 -6.42 -8.27 -16.31
CA ASP A 49 -7.77 -8.79 -16.55
C ASP A 49 -8.40 -9.41 -15.29
N ARG A 50 -7.65 -9.47 -14.20
CA ARG A 50 -8.04 -10.13 -12.96
C ARG A 50 -8.07 -9.14 -11.81
N GLU A 51 -9.10 -9.24 -10.96
CA GLU A 51 -9.18 -8.40 -9.76
C GLU A 51 -8.06 -8.73 -8.79
N THR A 52 -7.36 -7.71 -8.32
CA THR A 52 -6.30 -7.79 -7.32
C THR A 52 -6.74 -7.06 -6.06
N LEU A 53 -6.60 -7.69 -4.90
CA LEU A 53 -6.80 -7.02 -3.63
C LEU A 53 -5.59 -6.11 -3.36
N VAL A 54 -5.83 -4.82 -3.10
CA VAL A 54 -4.77 -3.83 -2.95
C VAL A 54 -4.91 -3.06 -1.64
N ARG A 55 -3.82 -2.96 -0.91
CA ARG A 55 -3.67 -2.04 0.22
C ARG A 55 -2.50 -1.10 -0.06
N VAL A 56 -2.74 0.18 0.05
CA VAL A 56 -1.66 1.18 0.06
C VAL A 56 -1.50 1.64 1.50
N HIS A 57 -0.37 1.30 2.09
CA HIS A 57 -0.05 1.58 3.49
C HIS A 57 0.92 2.76 3.54
N GLU A 58 0.47 3.86 4.11
CA GLU A 58 1.24 5.10 4.17
C GLU A 58 0.95 5.86 5.47
N PRO A 59 1.99 6.39 6.11
CA PRO A 59 3.39 6.03 5.95
C PRO A 59 3.72 4.72 6.67
N LEU A 60 4.73 4.00 6.18
CA LEU A 60 5.26 2.84 6.90
C LEU A 60 6.13 3.33 8.05
N SER A 61 5.85 2.88 9.25
CA SER A 61 6.65 3.13 10.45
C SER A 61 7.04 1.81 11.10
N VAL A 62 8.18 1.79 11.77
CA VAL A 62 8.58 0.62 12.56
C VAL A 62 7.56 0.32 13.67
N VAL A 63 6.85 1.32 14.14
CA VAL A 63 5.79 1.18 15.15
C VAL A 63 4.62 0.32 14.64
N ASP A 64 4.39 0.27 13.33
CA ASP A 64 3.35 -0.59 12.75
C ASP A 64 3.58 -2.08 13.01
N PHE A 65 4.83 -2.48 13.22
CA PHE A 65 5.20 -3.85 13.57
C PHE A 65 5.18 -4.08 15.07
N LEU A 66 5.47 -3.05 15.85
CA LEU A 66 5.58 -3.15 17.31
C LEU A 66 4.25 -3.00 18.02
N ASP A 67 3.38 -2.17 17.47
CA ASP A 67 2.07 -1.85 18.05
C ASP A 67 1.00 -1.81 16.95
N PRO A 68 0.69 -2.95 16.31
CA PRO A 68 -0.29 -2.99 15.22
C PRO A 68 -1.70 -2.60 15.67
N GLY A 69 -2.03 -2.77 16.95
CA GLY A 69 -3.32 -2.40 17.52
C GLY A 69 -3.46 -0.93 17.89
N GLY A 70 -2.46 -0.10 17.62
CA GLY A 70 -2.43 1.31 18.05
C GLY A 70 -3.40 2.26 17.35
N GLY A 71 -4.20 1.79 16.40
CA GLY A 71 -5.26 2.57 15.78
C GLY A 71 -4.80 3.64 14.79
N ARG A 72 -3.55 3.61 14.36
CA ARG A 72 -3.01 4.58 13.40
C ARG A 72 -3.53 4.39 11.99
N HIS A 73 -3.86 3.17 11.62
CA HIS A 73 -4.37 2.80 10.30
C HIS A 73 -5.68 2.05 10.43
N THR A 74 -6.59 2.30 9.51
CA THR A 74 -7.84 1.53 9.42
C THR A 74 -7.56 0.04 9.18
N PHE A 75 -6.56 -0.24 8.35
CA PHE A 75 -6.08 -1.60 8.12
C PHE A 75 -4.63 -1.68 8.59
N PRO A 76 -4.40 -2.17 9.80
CA PRO A 76 -3.04 -2.44 10.26
C PRO A 76 -2.33 -3.42 9.33
N LEU A 77 -1.00 -3.36 9.29
CA LEU A 77 -0.22 -4.17 8.37
C LEU A 77 -0.48 -5.68 8.54
N ASN A 78 -0.58 -6.15 9.78
CA ASN A 78 -0.88 -7.55 10.07
C ASN A 78 -2.25 -7.97 9.54
N VAL A 79 -3.25 -7.09 9.63
CA VAL A 79 -4.60 -7.35 9.09
C VAL A 79 -4.57 -7.41 7.57
N ALA A 80 -3.86 -6.50 6.93
CA ALA A 80 -3.70 -6.50 5.47
C ALA A 80 -2.98 -7.76 4.98
N GLN A 81 -1.94 -8.21 5.68
CA GLN A 81 -1.24 -9.44 5.35
C GLN A 81 -2.15 -10.68 5.50
N ALA A 82 -2.96 -10.72 6.55
CA ALA A 82 -3.93 -11.81 6.73
C ALA A 82 -4.97 -11.82 5.61
N ALA A 83 -5.41 -10.65 5.16
CA ALA A 83 -6.34 -10.52 4.04
C ALA A 83 -5.72 -11.05 2.73
N LEU A 84 -4.44 -10.78 2.50
CA LEU A 84 -3.73 -11.32 1.34
C LEU A 84 -3.76 -12.84 1.30
N ALA A 85 -3.65 -13.49 2.45
CA ALA A 85 -3.69 -14.95 2.54
C ALA A 85 -5.02 -15.55 2.07
N ARG A 86 -6.09 -14.76 2.05
CA ARG A 86 -7.45 -15.20 1.72
C ARG A 86 -7.81 -15.01 0.26
N VAL A 87 -6.97 -14.35 -0.53
CA VAL A 87 -7.24 -14.06 -1.94
C VAL A 87 -6.21 -14.74 -2.83
N GLU A 88 -6.54 -14.87 -4.11
CA GLU A 88 -5.64 -15.48 -5.09
C GLU A 88 -4.57 -14.52 -5.58
N ALA A 89 -4.90 -13.22 -5.63
CA ALA A 89 -3.96 -12.19 -6.05
C ALA A 89 -4.11 -10.95 -5.18
N GLY A 90 -3.00 -10.49 -4.63
CA GLY A 90 -3.01 -9.33 -3.74
C GLY A 90 -1.69 -8.59 -3.69
N VAL A 91 -1.76 -7.32 -3.36
CA VAL A 91 -0.62 -6.41 -3.26
C VAL A 91 -0.77 -5.51 -2.04
N ILE A 92 0.30 -5.37 -1.27
CA ILE A 92 0.41 -4.35 -0.23
C ILE A 92 1.57 -3.45 -0.62
N VAL A 93 1.26 -2.19 -0.92
CA VAL A 93 2.26 -1.16 -1.20
C VAL A 93 2.59 -0.46 0.10
N LEU A 94 3.87 -0.49 0.49
CA LEU A 94 4.38 0.12 1.70
C LEU A 94 5.17 1.37 1.32
N LEU A 95 4.50 2.51 1.31
CA LEU A 95 5.15 3.77 0.97
C LEU A 95 5.98 4.24 2.15
N HIS A 96 7.27 4.14 1.99
CA HIS A 96 8.24 4.38 3.06
C HIS A 96 8.94 5.72 2.85
N ARG A 97 9.05 6.48 3.93
CA ARG A 97 9.92 7.66 4.01
C ARG A 97 10.88 7.46 5.16
N PRO A 98 12.12 7.95 5.08
CA PRO A 98 13.04 7.87 6.20
C PRO A 98 12.41 8.44 7.46
N GLU A 99 12.38 7.64 8.52
CA GLU A 99 11.75 8.00 9.78
C GLU A 99 12.83 8.46 10.77
N SER A 100 12.74 9.71 11.20
CA SER A 100 13.66 10.26 12.20
C SER A 100 13.29 9.80 13.60
N GLY A 101 14.23 9.97 14.56
CA GLY A 101 13.92 9.72 15.96
C GLY A 101 12.80 10.61 16.49
N GLN A 102 12.72 11.85 16.00
CA GLN A 102 11.63 12.75 16.38
C GLN A 102 10.28 12.29 15.84
N ASP A 103 10.25 11.75 14.61
CA ASP A 103 9.03 11.19 14.03
C ASP A 103 8.54 10.01 14.87
N LEU A 104 9.43 9.11 15.27
CA LEU A 104 9.10 8.00 16.15
C LEU A 104 8.53 8.45 17.49
N LEU A 105 9.16 9.42 18.12
CA LEU A 105 8.69 9.96 19.39
C LEU A 105 7.33 10.62 19.26
N ALA A 106 7.09 11.33 18.15
CA ALA A 106 5.80 11.96 17.88
C ALA A 106 4.70 10.90 17.77
N ILE A 107 4.94 9.82 17.05
CA ILE A 107 3.99 8.70 16.91
C ILE A 107 3.67 8.10 18.28
N LEU A 108 4.70 7.82 19.08
CA LEU A 108 4.54 7.19 20.39
C LEU A 108 3.84 8.08 21.41
N ARG A 109 3.92 9.39 21.25
CA ARG A 109 3.27 10.37 22.16
C ARG A 109 1.82 10.65 21.80
N GLU A 110 1.38 10.32 20.59
CA GLU A 110 0.00 10.55 20.18
C GLU A 110 -0.96 9.71 21.02
N PRO A 111 -2.05 10.31 21.55
CA PRO A 111 -3.09 9.52 22.20
C PRO A 111 -3.75 8.59 21.18
N VAL A 112 -3.97 7.34 21.56
CA VAL A 112 -4.62 6.32 20.71
C VAL A 112 -5.98 6.79 20.19
N ALA A 113 -6.66 7.65 20.92
CA ALA A 113 -7.97 8.20 20.58
C ALA A 113 -7.93 9.46 19.70
N ALA A 114 -6.75 9.97 19.35
CA ALA A 114 -6.64 11.15 18.50
C ALA A 114 -7.07 10.80 17.08
N LYS A 115 -8.20 11.34 16.65
CA LYS A 115 -8.62 11.25 15.25
C LYS A 115 -7.63 12.04 14.42
N ARG A 116 -6.84 11.35 13.63
CA ARG A 116 -5.98 12.01 12.67
C ARG A 116 -6.84 12.73 11.63
N PRO A 117 -6.49 13.98 11.27
CA PRO A 117 -7.10 14.59 10.10
C PRO A 117 -6.84 13.67 8.90
N ALA A 118 -7.85 13.52 8.04
CA ALA A 118 -7.71 12.73 6.83
C ALA A 118 -6.46 13.20 6.08
N THR A 119 -5.51 12.28 5.90
CA THR A 119 -4.27 12.57 5.19
C THR A 119 -4.63 13.03 3.77
N ARG A 120 -4.23 14.23 3.41
CA ARG A 120 -4.36 14.68 2.03
C ARG A 120 -3.43 13.82 1.19
N TRP A 121 -3.96 13.19 0.18
CA TRP A 121 -3.15 12.49 -0.80
C TRP A 121 -2.26 13.50 -1.52
N ASP A 122 -0.96 13.38 -1.31
CA ASP A 122 0.02 14.08 -2.12
C ASP A 122 -0.05 13.51 -3.54
N PRO A 123 -0.30 14.34 -4.57
CA PRO A 123 -0.36 13.84 -5.96
C PRO A 123 0.88 13.06 -6.38
N ARG A 124 2.06 13.43 -5.86
CA ARG A 124 3.31 12.73 -6.17
C ARG A 124 3.31 11.32 -5.57
N THR A 125 2.96 11.18 -4.31
CA THR A 125 2.87 9.88 -3.61
C THR A 125 1.85 8.98 -4.29
N TYR A 126 0.73 9.55 -4.68
CA TYR A 126 -0.31 8.85 -5.42
C TYR A 126 0.20 8.33 -6.77
N GLY A 127 0.93 9.17 -7.51
CA GLY A 127 1.52 8.77 -8.78
C GLY A 127 2.53 7.65 -8.65
N ILE A 128 3.34 7.68 -7.59
CA ILE A 128 4.29 6.60 -7.28
C ILE A 128 3.56 5.30 -7.02
N GLY A 129 2.54 5.33 -6.17
CA GLY A 129 1.74 4.13 -5.87
C GLY A 129 1.08 3.55 -7.12
N ALA A 130 0.52 4.40 -7.98
CA ALA A 130 -0.11 3.97 -9.22
C ALA A 130 0.89 3.34 -10.19
N GLN A 131 2.07 3.92 -10.33
CA GLN A 131 3.12 3.37 -11.20
C GLN A 131 3.61 2.02 -10.70
N ILE A 132 3.76 1.85 -9.39
CA ILE A 132 4.13 0.56 -8.79
C ILE A 132 3.08 -0.50 -9.13
N LEU A 133 1.81 -0.18 -8.94
CA LEU A 133 0.72 -1.11 -9.24
C LEU A 133 0.70 -1.51 -10.71
N ARG A 134 0.90 -0.54 -11.60
CA ARG A 134 0.98 -0.82 -13.05
C ARG A 134 2.17 -1.70 -13.40
N ASP A 135 3.32 -1.43 -12.82
CA ASP A 135 4.54 -2.23 -13.07
C ASP A 135 4.34 -3.69 -12.62
N LEU A 136 3.56 -3.92 -11.58
CA LEU A 136 3.25 -5.25 -11.08
C LEU A 136 2.20 -5.99 -11.93
N GLY A 137 1.54 -5.30 -12.84
CA GLY A 137 0.52 -5.90 -13.71
C GLY A 137 -0.91 -5.72 -13.22
N VAL A 138 -1.14 -4.88 -12.21
CA VAL A 138 -2.48 -4.59 -11.73
C VAL A 138 -3.26 -3.79 -12.77
N GLY A 139 -4.49 -4.19 -13.05
CA GLY A 139 -5.43 -3.44 -13.88
C GLY A 139 -6.72 -3.15 -13.13
N LYS A 140 -7.31 -4.19 -12.54
CA LYS A 140 -8.52 -4.11 -11.72
C LYS A 140 -8.15 -4.33 -10.27
N MET A 141 -8.63 -3.47 -9.37
CA MET A 141 -8.29 -3.58 -7.96
C MET A 141 -9.48 -3.35 -7.05
N ARG A 142 -9.52 -4.16 -5.99
CA ARG A 142 -10.38 -3.94 -4.84
C ARG A 142 -9.51 -3.38 -3.72
N LEU A 143 -9.86 -2.19 -3.23
CA LEU A 143 -9.03 -1.47 -2.27
C LEU A 143 -9.43 -1.75 -0.83
N LEU A 144 -8.44 -2.02 0.01
CA LEU A 144 -8.59 -2.00 1.46
C LEU A 144 -8.48 -0.54 1.94
N SER A 145 -9.56 0.20 1.80
CA SER A 145 -9.62 1.59 2.23
C SER A 145 -11.06 2.09 2.23
N SER A 146 -11.27 3.20 2.96
CA SER A 146 -12.52 3.94 2.83
C SER A 146 -12.69 4.43 1.39
N PRO A 147 -13.93 4.41 0.83
CA PRO A 147 -14.20 4.94 -0.52
C PRO A 147 -13.99 6.45 -0.63
N ARG A 148 -13.71 7.12 0.46
CA ARG A 148 -13.49 8.56 0.46
C ARG A 148 -12.19 8.92 -0.26
N ARG A 149 -12.32 9.73 -1.32
CA ARG A 149 -11.25 10.56 -1.84
C ARG A 149 -10.09 9.85 -2.54
N MET A 150 -10.38 8.79 -3.26
CA MET A 150 -9.40 8.34 -4.25
C MET A 150 -9.48 9.30 -5.44
N PRO A 151 -8.41 10.02 -5.76
CA PRO A 151 -8.34 10.72 -7.04
C PRO A 151 -8.53 9.71 -8.17
N SER A 152 -9.01 10.15 -9.30
CA SER A 152 -9.19 9.25 -10.44
C SER A 152 -7.88 8.54 -10.79
N VAL A 153 -7.88 7.21 -10.77
CA VAL A 153 -6.75 6.39 -11.20
C VAL A 153 -6.82 6.06 -12.70
N THR A 154 -7.84 6.55 -13.39
CA THR A 154 -8.04 6.28 -14.81
C THR A 154 -6.88 6.72 -15.69
N GLY A 155 -6.19 7.78 -15.30
CA GLY A 155 -5.00 8.24 -16.03
C GLY A 155 -3.80 7.28 -15.97
N PHE A 156 -3.88 6.24 -15.12
CA PHE A 156 -2.84 5.22 -14.96
C PHE A 156 -3.29 3.85 -15.46
N ASP A 157 -4.40 3.77 -16.20
CA ASP A 157 -5.01 2.49 -16.65
C ASP A 157 -5.34 1.54 -15.51
N LEU A 158 -5.72 2.08 -14.36
CA LEU A 158 -6.18 1.34 -13.20
C LEU A 158 -7.68 1.52 -13.02
N GLU A 159 -8.37 0.43 -12.70
CA GLU A 159 -9.80 0.44 -12.41
C GLU A 159 -10.03 -0.01 -10.97
N VAL A 160 -10.76 0.79 -10.19
CA VAL A 160 -11.19 0.41 -8.85
C VAL A 160 -12.53 -0.29 -8.97
N THR A 161 -12.56 -1.59 -8.69
CA THR A 161 -13.77 -2.42 -8.79
C THR A 161 -14.62 -2.37 -7.52
N GLY A 162 -14.01 -2.01 -6.40
CA GLY A 162 -14.72 -1.90 -5.12
C GLY A 162 -13.79 -1.53 -3.97
N HIS A 163 -14.38 -1.35 -2.81
CA HIS A 163 -13.68 -1.02 -1.58
C HIS A 163 -14.10 -1.98 -0.46
N ILE A 164 -13.15 -2.30 0.39
CA ILE A 164 -13.39 -2.90 1.69
C ILE A 164 -13.06 -1.83 2.71
N ALA A 165 -14.08 -1.24 3.32
CA ALA A 165 -13.92 -0.02 4.10
C ALA A 165 -13.41 -0.27 5.52
N THR A 166 -13.70 -1.44 6.10
CA THR A 166 -13.32 -1.78 7.47
C THR A 166 -12.81 -3.22 7.56
N PRO A 167 -12.01 -3.54 8.60
CA PRO A 167 -11.58 -4.91 8.81
C PRO A 167 -12.71 -5.91 8.98
N ALA A 168 -13.86 -5.49 9.54
CA ALA A 168 -15.03 -6.34 9.66
C ALA A 168 -15.58 -6.80 8.31
N ASP A 169 -15.44 -5.96 7.29
CA ASP A 169 -15.90 -6.29 5.93
C ASP A 169 -15.04 -7.33 5.23
N LEU A 170 -13.87 -7.65 5.78
CA LEU A 170 -12.97 -8.68 5.23
C LEU A 170 -13.60 -10.08 5.27
N GLU A 171 -14.60 -10.31 6.12
CA GLU A 171 -15.29 -11.59 6.17
C GLU A 171 -16.03 -11.93 4.88
N ARG A 172 -16.22 -10.95 4.01
CA ARG A 172 -16.88 -11.12 2.71
C ARG A 172 -15.92 -11.57 1.58
N LEU A 173 -14.66 -11.74 1.89
CA LEU A 173 -13.68 -12.20 0.90
C LEU A 173 -13.82 -13.69 0.58
#